data_c70ad696916ab1e0bab662482fd9e0a4
#
_entry.id   c70ad696916ab1e0bab662482fd9e0a4
#
_cell.length_a   1.000
_cell.length_b   1.000
_cell.length_c   1.000
_cell.angle_alpha   90.00
_cell.angle_beta   90.00
_cell.angle_gamma   90.00
#
_symmetry.space_group_name_H-M   'P 1'
#
loop_
_entity.id
_entity.type
_entity.pdbx_description
1 polymer ?
#
loop_
_entity_poly.entity_id
_entity_poly.type
_entity_poly.pdbx_seq_one_letter_code
_entity_poly.pdbx_strand_id
1 'polypeptide(L)'
;MQQRVAIARGIAFNPDILLMDEPFASVDAQTRSDLEDAILEIWSKFSQTILLVTHDIEEAIYLADRVLVLSGRPSEIREEIRIDLERPRNQLTTKEDKRFIEYRHHIYTLIKEEGQKCERSDICQDV
;
A
#
# COMPACT_ATOMS: atom_id res chain seq x y z
N MET A 1 8.79 -18.04 -0.27
CA MET A 1 8.24 -19.08 -1.16
C MET A 1 6.70 -19.11 -1.14
N GLN A 2 6.07 -19.20 0.03
CA GLN A 2 4.60 -19.27 0.15
C GLN A 2 3.86 -18.04 -0.39
N GLN A 3 4.38 -16.85 -0.18
CA GLN A 3 3.80 -15.58 -0.66
C GLN A 3 3.81 -15.49 -2.19
N ARG A 4 4.89 -15.88 -2.83
CA ARG A 4 5.00 -15.92 -4.30
C ARG A 4 3.98 -16.87 -4.91
N VAL A 5 3.79 -18.02 -4.30
CA VAL A 5 2.80 -19.02 -4.74
C VAL A 5 1.37 -18.49 -4.60
N ALA A 6 1.07 -17.83 -3.48
CA ALA A 6 -0.25 -17.24 -3.24
C ALA A 6 -0.58 -16.14 -4.27
N ILE A 7 0.37 -15.27 -4.57
CA ILE A 7 0.22 -14.23 -5.59
C ILE A 7 0.03 -14.86 -6.98
N ALA A 8 0.85 -15.84 -7.34
CA ALA A 8 0.74 -16.53 -8.61
C ALA A 8 -0.62 -17.23 -8.79
N ARG A 9 -1.15 -17.85 -7.74
CA ARG A 9 -2.49 -18.45 -7.75
C ARG A 9 -3.58 -17.42 -7.98
N GLY A 10 -3.53 -16.29 -7.29
CA GLY A 10 -4.49 -15.20 -7.46
C GLY A 10 -4.52 -14.71 -8.90
N ILE A 11 -3.37 -14.51 -9.50
CA ILE A 11 -3.23 -14.05 -10.88
C ILE A 11 -3.69 -15.10 -11.89
N ALA A 12 -3.39 -16.39 -11.64
CA ALA A 12 -3.74 -17.49 -12.54
C ALA A 12 -5.25 -17.64 -12.76
N PHE A 13 -6.07 -17.25 -11.79
CA PHE A 13 -7.53 -17.22 -11.92
C PHE A 13 -8.04 -16.09 -12.83
N ASN A 14 -7.17 -15.16 -13.20
CA ASN A 14 -7.50 -13.99 -14.03
C ASN A 14 -8.77 -13.25 -13.54
N PRO A 15 -8.85 -12.88 -12.24
CA PRO A 15 -10.01 -12.20 -11.71
C PRO A 15 -10.10 -10.77 -12.20
N ASP A 16 -11.31 -10.20 -12.23
CA ASP A 16 -11.50 -8.77 -12.51
C ASP A 16 -10.97 -7.90 -11.36
N ILE A 17 -11.10 -8.40 -10.13
CA ILE A 17 -10.61 -7.75 -8.92
C ILE A 17 -9.71 -8.73 -8.16
N LEU A 18 -8.49 -8.32 -7.89
CA LEU A 18 -7.53 -9.06 -7.07
C LEU A 18 -7.35 -8.36 -5.72
N LEU A 19 -7.71 -9.07 -4.65
CA LEU A 19 -7.50 -8.59 -3.27
C LEU A 19 -6.21 -9.19 -2.72
N MET A 20 -5.31 -8.33 -2.27
CA MET A 20 -4.07 -8.72 -1.60
C MET A 20 -4.00 -8.09 -0.21
N ASP A 21 -3.93 -8.92 0.83
CA ASP A 21 -3.84 -8.50 2.21
C ASP A 21 -2.43 -8.80 2.74
N GLU A 22 -1.67 -7.73 3.02
CA GLU A 22 -0.29 -7.78 3.50
C GLU A 22 0.61 -8.76 2.69
N PRO A 23 0.65 -8.66 1.34
CA PRO A 23 1.27 -9.68 0.50
C PRO A 23 2.78 -9.78 0.67
N PHE A 24 3.44 -8.76 1.23
CA PHE A 24 4.90 -8.70 1.39
C PHE A 24 5.38 -8.75 2.84
N ALA A 25 4.51 -9.01 3.81
CA ALA A 25 4.82 -8.89 5.24
C ALA A 25 5.98 -9.80 5.71
N SER A 26 6.17 -10.96 5.08
CA SER A 26 7.21 -11.94 5.49
C SER A 26 8.37 -12.04 4.49
N VAL A 27 8.52 -11.07 3.61
CA VAL A 27 9.48 -11.12 2.51
C VAL A 27 10.64 -10.17 2.79
N ASP A 28 11.88 -10.60 2.50
CA ASP A 28 13.06 -9.75 2.59
C ASP A 28 13.01 -8.58 1.59
N ALA A 29 13.79 -7.53 1.83
CA ALA A 29 13.74 -6.29 1.07
C ALA A 29 13.98 -6.46 -0.44
N GLN A 30 14.96 -7.29 -0.83
CA GLN A 30 15.27 -7.52 -2.24
C GLN A 30 14.15 -8.27 -2.95
N THR A 31 13.67 -9.35 -2.34
CA THR A 31 12.55 -10.14 -2.88
C THR A 31 11.27 -9.32 -2.94
N ARG A 32 11.05 -8.44 -1.98
CA ARG A 32 9.91 -7.50 -1.98
C ARG A 32 9.95 -6.60 -3.20
N SER A 33 11.06 -5.95 -3.47
CA SER A 33 11.22 -5.09 -4.64
C SER A 33 10.95 -5.83 -5.95
N ASP A 34 11.46 -7.04 -6.09
CA ASP A 34 11.24 -7.88 -7.27
C ASP A 34 9.75 -8.25 -7.44
N LEU A 35 9.06 -8.55 -6.34
CA LEU A 35 7.63 -8.88 -6.36
C LEU A 35 6.74 -7.66 -6.64
N GLU A 36 7.08 -6.50 -6.10
CA GLU A 36 6.40 -5.25 -6.41
C GLU A 36 6.47 -4.93 -7.90
N ASP A 37 7.65 -5.05 -8.49
CA ASP A 37 7.86 -4.81 -9.92
C ASP A 37 7.11 -5.84 -10.78
N ALA A 38 7.10 -7.11 -10.36
CA ALA A 38 6.33 -8.16 -11.03
C ALA A 38 4.81 -7.87 -11.01
N ILE A 39 4.28 -7.39 -9.90
CA ILE A 39 2.87 -7.01 -9.79
C ILE A 39 2.54 -5.84 -10.70
N LEU A 40 3.39 -4.83 -10.78
CA LEU A 40 3.19 -3.69 -11.68
C LEU A 40 3.22 -4.12 -13.15
N GLU A 41 4.10 -5.03 -13.51
CA GLU A 41 4.18 -5.59 -14.86
C GLU A 41 2.89 -6.35 -15.23
N ILE A 42 2.40 -7.19 -14.32
CA ILE A 42 1.15 -7.95 -14.51
C ILE A 42 -0.04 -7.01 -14.61
N TRP A 43 -0.13 -6.03 -13.73
CA TRP A 43 -1.18 -5.01 -13.78
C TRP A 43 -1.20 -4.28 -15.13
N SER A 44 -0.03 -3.92 -15.66
CA SER A 44 0.07 -3.23 -16.95
C SER A 44 -0.38 -4.09 -18.14
N LYS A 45 -0.18 -5.41 -18.05
CA LYS A 45 -0.55 -6.36 -19.12
C LYS A 45 -2.02 -6.76 -19.10
N PHE A 46 -2.60 -6.96 -17.91
CA PHE A 46 -3.92 -7.55 -17.75
C PHE A 46 -5.01 -6.57 -17.33
N SER A 47 -4.64 -5.31 -17.03
CA SER A 47 -5.59 -4.24 -16.64
C SER A 47 -6.54 -4.63 -15.50
N GLN A 48 -6.06 -5.45 -14.57
CA GLN A 48 -6.84 -5.87 -13.40
C GLN A 48 -7.00 -4.74 -12.39
N THR A 49 -8.11 -4.73 -11.68
CA THR A 49 -8.25 -3.89 -10.49
C THR A 49 -7.63 -4.62 -9.31
N ILE A 50 -6.64 -4.00 -8.68
CA ILE A 50 -5.94 -4.56 -7.52
C ILE A 50 -6.27 -3.73 -6.29
N LEU A 51 -6.80 -4.39 -5.27
CA LEU A 51 -6.99 -3.82 -3.93
C LEU A 51 -5.91 -4.38 -3.02
N LEU A 52 -5.00 -3.53 -2.60
CA LEU A 52 -3.87 -3.87 -1.74
C LEU A 52 -4.09 -3.32 -0.33
N VAL A 53 -4.03 -4.19 0.67
CA VAL A 53 -4.01 -3.80 2.08
C VAL A 53 -2.58 -3.95 2.59
N THR A 54 -2.01 -2.86 3.08
CA THR A 54 -0.65 -2.85 3.64
C THR A 54 -0.52 -1.79 4.74
N HIS A 55 0.39 -2.01 5.68
CA HIS A 55 0.82 -1.00 6.65
C HIS A 55 2.11 -0.28 6.20
N ASP A 56 2.71 -0.70 5.09
CA ASP A 56 3.90 -0.07 4.54
C ASP A 56 3.52 1.08 3.61
N ILE A 57 3.87 2.30 4.01
CA ILE A 57 3.55 3.53 3.28
C ILE A 57 4.22 3.56 1.91
N GLU A 58 5.47 3.13 1.82
CA GLU A 58 6.20 3.15 0.56
C GLU A 58 5.64 2.16 -0.46
N GLU A 59 5.24 0.96 -0.02
CA GLU A 59 4.51 0.01 -0.86
C GLU A 59 3.24 0.63 -1.44
N ALA A 60 2.43 1.24 -0.57
CA ALA A 60 1.18 1.85 -0.97
C ALA A 60 1.39 2.92 -2.04
N ILE A 61 2.35 3.82 -1.86
CA ILE A 61 2.64 4.90 -2.81
C ILE A 61 3.23 4.34 -4.11
N TYR A 62 4.15 3.38 -4.00
CA TYR A 62 4.84 2.82 -5.15
C TYR A 62 3.92 2.04 -6.09
N LEU A 63 2.98 1.29 -5.55
CA LEU A 63 2.10 0.40 -6.31
C LEU A 63 0.81 1.07 -6.77
N ALA A 64 0.22 1.94 -5.97
CA ALA A 64 -1.15 2.38 -6.16
C ALA A 64 -1.31 3.58 -7.10
N ASP A 65 -2.52 3.71 -7.65
CA ASP A 65 -3.02 4.94 -8.26
C ASP A 65 -3.74 5.81 -7.23
N ARG A 66 -4.35 5.17 -6.23
CA ARG A 66 -5.03 5.83 -5.12
C ARG A 66 -4.70 5.13 -3.81
N VAL A 67 -4.46 5.90 -2.77
CA VAL A 67 -4.24 5.42 -1.42
C VAL A 67 -5.39 5.89 -0.52
N LEU A 68 -6.02 4.96 0.16
CA LEU A 68 -7.03 5.24 1.17
C LEU A 68 -6.40 5.11 2.55
N VAL A 69 -6.34 6.19 3.28
CA VAL A 69 -5.89 6.19 4.68
C VAL A 69 -7.08 5.98 5.58
N LEU A 70 -7.02 4.94 6.40
CA LEU A 70 -8.08 4.60 7.34
C LEU A 70 -7.80 5.20 8.71
N SER A 71 -8.88 5.61 9.40
CA SER A 71 -8.80 6.02 10.80
C SER A 71 -8.64 4.82 11.74
N GLY A 72 -8.47 5.10 13.03
CA GLY A 72 -8.57 4.10 14.08
C GLY A 72 -9.98 3.48 14.19
N ARG A 73 -10.32 2.97 15.37
CA ARG A 73 -11.66 2.37 15.58
C ARG A 73 -12.67 3.41 16.05
N PRO A 74 -13.89 3.47 15.49
CA PRO A 74 -14.36 2.71 14.30
C PRO A 74 -13.63 3.16 13.04
N SER A 75 -13.30 2.21 12.17
CA SER A 75 -12.52 2.49 10.96
C SER A 75 -13.36 3.19 9.90
N GLU A 76 -12.93 4.36 9.50
CA GLU A 76 -13.51 5.18 8.44
C GLU A 76 -12.42 5.60 7.46
N ILE A 77 -12.79 5.97 6.25
CA ILE A 77 -11.84 6.56 5.30
C ILE A 77 -11.54 7.99 5.79
N ARG A 78 -10.31 8.19 6.24
CA ARG A 78 -9.86 9.51 6.66
C ARG A 78 -9.54 10.41 5.50
N GLU A 79 -8.84 9.89 4.52
CA GLU A 79 -8.46 10.62 3.32
C GLU A 79 -8.22 9.66 2.15
N GLU A 80 -8.63 10.09 0.96
CA GLU A 80 -8.28 9.47 -0.31
C GLU A 80 -7.23 10.33 -1.01
N ILE A 81 -6.07 9.75 -1.30
CA ILE A 81 -4.93 10.43 -1.91
C ILE A 81 -4.69 9.84 -3.29
N ARG A 82 -4.80 10.66 -4.32
CA ARG A 82 -4.43 10.29 -5.67
C ARG A 82 -2.91 10.36 -5.82
N ILE A 83 -2.31 9.29 -6.30
CA ILE A 83 -0.87 9.20 -6.52
C ILE A 83 -0.55 9.57 -7.97
N ASP A 84 -0.07 10.77 -8.15
CA ASP A 84 0.33 11.30 -9.46
C ASP A 84 1.84 11.13 -9.67
N LEU A 85 2.25 9.89 -9.88
CA LEU A 85 3.61 9.51 -10.23
C LEU A 85 3.63 8.83 -11.59
N GLU A 86 4.64 9.13 -12.38
CA GLU A 86 4.78 8.59 -13.73
C GLU A 86 4.87 7.05 -13.74
N ARG A 87 4.32 6.45 -14.77
CA ARG A 87 4.46 5.02 -15.08
C ARG A 87 5.25 4.85 -16.39
N PRO A 88 6.05 3.80 -16.54
CA PRO A 88 6.33 2.74 -15.58
C PRO A 88 7.12 3.23 -14.37
N ARG A 89 6.82 2.69 -13.20
CA ARG A 89 7.52 3.05 -11.95
C ARG A 89 8.80 2.23 -11.79
N ASN A 90 9.79 2.82 -11.17
CA ASN A 90 11.12 2.24 -10.96
C ASN A 90 11.52 2.37 -9.50
N GLN A 91 12.08 1.32 -8.91
CA GLN A 91 12.45 1.26 -7.49
C GLN A 91 13.39 2.40 -7.04
N LEU A 92 14.24 2.88 -7.92
CA LEU A 92 15.16 3.97 -7.63
C LEU A 92 14.55 5.34 -7.98
N THR A 93 14.28 5.57 -9.24
CA THR A 93 13.90 6.90 -9.74
C THR A 93 12.53 7.36 -9.24
N THR A 94 11.56 6.47 -9.11
CA THR A 94 10.24 6.82 -8.59
C THR A 94 10.32 7.19 -7.11
N LYS A 95 11.09 6.43 -6.32
CA LYS A 95 11.26 6.70 -4.87
C LYS A 95 12.12 7.93 -4.58
N GLU A 96 12.93 8.38 -5.52
CA GLU A 96 13.70 9.63 -5.45
C GLU A 96 12.89 10.86 -5.89
N ASP A 97 11.75 10.66 -6.55
CA ASP A 97 10.89 11.77 -6.97
C ASP A 97 10.41 12.58 -5.75
N LYS A 98 10.50 13.90 -5.86
CA LYS A 98 10.07 14.81 -4.79
C LYS A 98 8.61 14.56 -4.36
N ARG A 99 7.73 14.28 -5.32
CA ARG A 99 6.32 13.97 -5.04
C ARG A 99 6.16 12.69 -4.23
N PHE A 100 6.98 11.66 -4.46
CA PHE A 100 6.99 10.45 -3.65
C PHE A 100 7.30 10.77 -2.18
N ILE A 101 8.29 11.59 -1.94
CA ILE A 101 8.71 12.02 -0.60
C ILE A 101 7.60 12.84 0.08
N GLU A 102 6.93 13.71 -0.67
CA GLU A 102 5.80 14.52 -0.18
C GLU A 102 4.59 13.63 0.20
N TYR A 103 4.23 12.64 -0.63
CA TYR A 103 3.19 11.68 -0.31
C TYR A 103 3.52 10.87 0.93
N ARG A 104 4.75 10.37 1.04
CA ARG A 104 5.22 9.63 2.21
C ARG A 104 5.09 10.46 3.48
N HIS A 105 5.53 11.69 3.46
CA HIS A 105 5.44 12.60 4.60
C HIS A 105 3.99 12.86 4.99
N HIS A 106 3.13 13.14 4.04
CA HIS A 106 1.72 13.40 4.26
C HIS A 106 0.99 12.20 4.88
N ILE A 107 1.14 11.03 4.29
CA ILE A 107 0.51 9.80 4.78
C ILE A 107 1.02 9.43 6.19
N TYR A 108 2.33 9.53 6.40
CA TYR A 108 2.93 9.28 7.72
C TYR A 108 2.32 10.20 8.80
N THR A 109 2.16 11.47 8.48
CA THR A 109 1.56 12.46 9.39
C THR A 109 0.11 12.09 9.73
N LEU A 110 -0.69 11.72 8.73
CA LEU A 110 -2.08 11.29 8.95
C LEU A 110 -2.17 10.08 9.88
N ILE A 111 -1.35 9.06 9.64
CA ILE A 111 -1.33 7.84 10.45
C ILE A 111 -0.89 8.14 11.89
N LYS A 112 0.11 8.99 12.07
CA LYS A 112 0.59 9.39 13.39
C LYS A 112 -0.47 10.14 14.20
N GLU A 113 -1.20 11.05 13.56
CA GLU A 113 -2.31 11.77 14.20
C GLU A 113 -3.42 10.82 14.67
N GLU A 114 -3.74 9.80 13.87
CA GLU A 114 -4.75 8.80 14.24
C GLU A 114 -4.28 7.93 15.42
N GLY A 115 -3.03 7.52 15.46
CA GLY A 115 -2.47 6.81 16.60
C GLY A 115 -2.59 7.58 17.91
N GLN A 116 -2.29 8.88 17.89
CA GLN A 116 -2.39 9.75 19.08
C GLN A 116 -3.85 9.95 19.55
N LYS A 117 -4.82 9.96 18.63
CA LYS A 117 -6.24 10.05 19.00
C LYS A 117 -6.72 8.77 19.68
N CYS A 118 -6.28 7.61 19.19
CA CYS A 118 -6.62 6.33 19.78
C CYS A 118 -6.12 6.20 21.23
N GLU A 119 -4.88 6.57 21.49
CA GLU A 119 -4.30 6.57 22.84
C GLU A 119 -5.04 7.49 23.81
N ARG A 120 -5.49 8.67 23.35
CA ARG A 120 -6.27 9.61 24.18
C ARG A 120 -7.68 9.10 24.48
N SER A 121 -8.30 8.36 23.58
CA SER A 121 -9.63 7.78 23.80
C SER A 121 -9.59 6.60 24.77
N ASP A 122 -8.54 5.81 24.76
CA ASP A 122 -8.36 4.70 25.70
C ASP A 122 -8.13 5.18 27.13
N ILE A 123 -7.43 6.31 27.30
CA ILE A 123 -7.23 6.96 28.62
C ILE A 123 -8.54 7.52 29.18
N CYS A 124 -9.49 7.92 28.33
CA CYS A 124 -10.79 8.43 28.76
C CYS A 124 -11.80 7.35 29.16
N GLN A 125 -11.55 6.07 28.83
CA GLN A 125 -12.42 4.96 29.22
C GLN A 125 -12.07 4.33 30.58
N ASP A 126 -10.88 4.61 31.11
CA ASP A 126 -10.41 4.12 32.42
C ASP A 126 -10.63 5.12 33.58
N VAL A 127 -11.44 6.12 33.37
CA VAL A 127 -11.76 7.13 34.40
C VAL A 127 -13.23 7.03 34.84
#